data_1c3fda48f2e8072e494d78d70bbd08c9
#
_entry.id   1c3fda48f2e8072e494d78d70bbd08c9
#
_cell.length_a   1.000
_cell.length_b   1.000
_cell.length_c   1.000
_cell.angle_alpha   90.00
_cell.angle_beta   90.00
_cell.angle_gamma   90.00
#
_symmetry.space_group_name_H-M   'P 1'
#
loop_
_entity.id
_entity.type
_entity.pdbx_description
1 polymer ?
#
loop_
_entity_poly.entity_id
_entity_poly.type
_entity_poly.pdbx_seq_one_letter_code
_entity_poly.pdbx_strand_id
1 'polypeptide(L)' 'MPLQLQPNFHYADISKQQGLREHVAGDDFYQMLIDAHRDLSDEDSSKLNAKLILLLANHIGELDTLAQALSLAAGKKA' A
#
# COMPACT_ATOMS: atom_id res chain seq x y z
N MET A 1 -16.12 5.40 2.43
CA MET A 1 -15.05 6.07 1.67
C MET A 1 -14.82 5.30 0.37
N PRO A 2 -14.97 5.93 -0.79
CA PRO A 2 -14.72 5.21 -2.04
C PRO A 2 -13.24 4.87 -2.19
N LEU A 3 -12.97 3.78 -2.86
CA LEU A 3 -11.60 3.36 -3.11
C LEU A 3 -10.91 4.34 -4.06
N GLN A 4 -9.73 4.80 -3.68
CA GLN A 4 -8.94 5.70 -4.51
C GLN A 4 -8.17 4.89 -5.54
N LEU A 5 -8.49 5.08 -6.82
CA LEU A 5 -7.86 4.33 -7.91
C LEU A 5 -6.78 5.13 -8.63
N GLN A 6 -6.74 6.44 -8.44
CA GLN A 6 -5.69 7.27 -9.01
C GLN A 6 -4.48 7.24 -8.08
N PRO A 7 -3.26 7.40 -8.63
CA PRO A 7 -2.08 7.44 -7.78
C PRO A 7 -2.25 8.49 -6.68
N ASN A 8 -2.03 8.07 -5.43
CA ASN A 8 -2.28 8.90 -4.26
C ASN A 8 -1.10 8.88 -3.28
N PHE A 9 0.05 8.46 -3.75
CA PHE A 9 1.23 8.42 -2.88
C PHE A 9 1.76 9.82 -2.65
N HIS A 10 2.05 10.14 -1.40
CA HIS A 10 2.57 11.45 -1.03
C HIS A 10 3.30 11.33 0.29
N TYR A 11 4.12 12.33 0.58
CA TYR A 11 4.77 12.43 1.88
C TYR A 11 3.85 13.19 2.83
N ALA A 12 3.88 12.79 4.11
CA ALA A 12 3.09 13.48 5.13
C ALA A 12 3.54 14.94 5.29
N ASP A 13 4.82 15.20 5.11
CA ASP A 13 5.39 16.54 5.20
C ASP A 13 5.34 17.20 3.82
N ILE A 14 4.48 18.20 3.67
CA ILE A 14 4.31 18.90 2.41
C ILE A 14 5.63 19.51 1.90
N SER A 15 6.49 19.96 2.82
CA SER A 15 7.75 20.55 2.40
C SER A 15 8.63 19.60 1.62
N LYS A 16 8.51 18.30 1.86
CA LYS A 16 9.24 17.30 1.10
C LYS A 16 8.72 17.12 -0.31
N GLN A 17 7.52 17.60 -0.60
CA GLN A 17 6.93 17.47 -1.92
C GLN A 17 7.36 18.59 -2.88
N GLN A 18 7.92 19.65 -2.35
CA GLN A 18 8.33 20.79 -3.17
C GLN A 18 9.52 20.40 -4.03
N GLY A 19 9.38 20.61 -5.33
CA GLY A 19 10.42 20.29 -6.28
C GLY A 19 10.57 18.80 -6.59
N LEU A 20 9.76 17.95 -5.98
CA LEU A 20 9.78 16.51 -6.24
C LEU A 20 8.69 16.15 -7.24
N ARG A 21 8.95 15.12 -8.02
CA ARG A 21 7.92 14.55 -8.89
C ARG A 21 6.91 13.82 -8.02
N GLU A 22 5.65 13.89 -8.39
CA GLU A 22 4.56 13.36 -7.58
C GLU A 22 4.64 11.84 -7.37
N HIS A 23 5.34 11.11 -8.23
CA HIS A 23 5.44 9.66 -8.10
C HIS A 23 6.60 9.19 -7.21
N VAL A 24 7.41 10.10 -6.68
CA VAL A 24 8.58 9.73 -5.90
C VAL A 24 8.21 8.98 -4.62
N ALA A 25 7.13 9.40 -3.95
CA ALA A 25 6.71 8.72 -2.72
C ALA A 25 6.28 7.27 -3.02
N GLY A 26 5.64 7.04 -4.17
CA GLY A 26 5.28 5.70 -4.58
C GLY A 26 6.49 4.83 -4.84
N ASP A 27 7.50 5.38 -5.52
CA ASP A 27 8.75 4.67 -5.78
C ASP A 27 9.46 4.34 -4.47
N ASP A 28 9.47 5.27 -3.53
CA ASP A 28 10.08 5.06 -2.22
C ASP A 28 9.39 3.93 -1.47
N PHE A 29 8.06 3.89 -1.49
CA PHE A 29 7.33 2.82 -0.83
C PHE A 29 7.62 1.47 -1.47
N TYR A 30 7.67 1.42 -2.80
CA TYR A 30 7.97 0.19 -3.51
C TYR A 30 9.35 -0.35 -3.09
N GLN A 31 10.34 0.53 -3.02
CA GLN A 31 11.68 0.13 -2.59
C GLN A 31 11.69 -0.35 -1.14
N MET A 32 10.96 0.34 -0.27
CA MET A 32 10.84 -0.08 1.13
C MET A 32 10.21 -1.46 1.25
N LEU A 33 9.21 -1.73 0.40
CA LEU A 33 8.53 -3.01 0.40
C LEU A 33 9.47 -4.13 -0.04
N ILE A 34 10.25 -3.89 -1.10
CA ILE A 34 11.24 -4.86 -1.56
C ILE A 34 12.27 -5.13 -0.45
N ASP A 35 12.77 -4.06 0.17
CA ASP A 35 13.79 -4.19 1.22
C ASP A 35 13.25 -4.97 2.43
N ALA A 36 11.98 -4.76 2.77
CA ALA A 36 11.38 -5.47 3.90
C ALA A 36 11.29 -6.97 3.66
N HIS A 37 11.19 -7.39 2.39
CA HIS A 37 11.13 -8.81 2.04
C HIS A 37 12.50 -9.43 1.77
N ARG A 38 13.56 -8.61 1.72
CA ARG A 38 14.89 -9.10 1.38
C ARG A 38 15.34 -10.15 2.38
N ASP A 39 15.88 -11.25 1.86
CA ASP A 39 16.46 -12.34 2.66
C ASP A 39 15.45 -13.09 3.53
N LEU A 40 14.14 -12.88 3.30
CA LEU A 40 13.12 -13.65 4.01
C LEU A 40 12.79 -14.94 3.24
N SER A 41 12.48 -15.99 4.00
CA SER A 41 11.90 -17.19 3.41
C SER A 41 10.51 -16.90 2.86
N ASP A 42 9.98 -17.80 2.03
CA ASP A 42 8.62 -17.65 1.52
C ASP A 42 7.61 -17.59 2.67
N GLU A 43 7.80 -18.41 3.70
CA GLU A 43 6.93 -18.41 4.86
C GLU A 43 6.96 -17.08 5.59
N ASP A 44 8.14 -16.54 5.82
CA ASP A 44 8.29 -15.26 6.52
C ASP A 44 7.77 -14.10 5.68
N SER A 45 7.96 -14.15 4.37
CA SER A 45 7.39 -13.15 3.47
C SER A 45 5.86 -13.16 3.53
N SER A 46 5.25 -14.34 3.58
CA SER A 46 3.81 -14.45 3.70
C SER A 46 3.31 -13.86 5.01
N LYS A 47 4.05 -14.09 6.10
CA LYS A 47 3.71 -13.50 7.40
C LYS A 47 3.82 -11.99 7.39
N LEU A 48 4.86 -11.45 6.75
CA LEU A 48 5.03 -10.00 6.64
C LEU A 48 3.85 -9.40 5.88
N ASN A 49 3.49 -10.02 4.75
CA ASN A 49 2.37 -9.53 3.94
C ASN A 49 1.06 -9.55 4.71
N ALA A 50 0.80 -10.64 5.45
CA ALA A 50 -0.42 -10.74 6.24
C ALA A 50 -0.49 -9.65 7.31
N LYS A 51 0.60 -9.41 8.01
CA LYS A 51 0.65 -8.36 9.03
C LYS A 51 0.47 -6.97 8.41
N LEU A 52 1.13 -6.73 7.28
CA LEU A 52 1.01 -5.44 6.59
C LEU A 52 -0.43 -5.18 6.17
N ILE A 53 -1.08 -6.19 5.60
CA ILE A 53 -2.48 -6.07 5.19
C ILE A 53 -3.36 -5.70 6.37
N LEU A 54 -3.17 -6.36 7.52
CA LEU A 54 -3.96 -6.07 8.71
C LEU A 54 -3.71 -4.65 9.23
N LEU A 55 -2.47 -4.19 9.22
CA LEU A 55 -2.14 -2.84 9.65
C LEU A 55 -2.79 -1.79 8.74
N LEU A 56 -2.70 -2.00 7.43
CA LEU A 56 -3.30 -1.08 6.47
C LEU A 56 -4.82 -1.12 6.54
N ALA A 57 -5.40 -2.31 6.69
CA ALA A 57 -6.84 -2.47 6.81
C ALA A 57 -7.36 -1.75 8.06
N ASN A 58 -6.63 -1.86 9.17
CA ASN A 58 -7.02 -1.16 10.39
C ASN A 58 -6.96 0.35 10.21
N HIS A 59 -5.96 0.82 9.49
CA HIS A 59 -5.83 2.26 9.23
C HIS A 59 -6.97 2.78 8.35
N ILE A 60 -7.33 2.04 7.31
CA ILE A 60 -8.44 2.40 6.42
C ILE A 60 -9.76 2.31 7.17
N GLY A 61 -9.99 1.20 7.87
CA GLY A 61 -11.11 1.03 8.79
C GLY A 61 -12.47 0.83 8.16
N GLU A 62 -12.67 1.15 6.90
CA GLU A 62 -13.98 1.06 6.25
C GLU A 62 -14.11 -0.23 5.46
N LEU A 63 -15.07 -1.06 5.87
CA LEU A 63 -15.24 -2.38 5.29
C LEU A 63 -15.55 -2.35 3.80
N ASP A 64 -16.42 -1.44 3.36
CA ASP A 64 -16.79 -1.38 1.94
C ASP A 64 -15.59 -1.08 1.05
N THR A 65 -14.73 -0.17 1.48
CA THR A 65 -13.51 0.17 0.75
C THR A 65 -12.58 -1.03 0.68
N LEU A 66 -12.42 -1.74 1.79
CA LEU A 66 -11.58 -2.93 1.85
C LEU A 66 -12.12 -4.05 0.96
N ALA A 67 -13.44 -4.21 0.93
CA ALA A 67 -14.08 -5.21 0.08
C ALA A 67 -13.85 -4.91 -1.40
N GLN A 68 -13.92 -3.64 -1.79
CA GLN A 68 -13.63 -3.23 -3.17
C GLN A 68 -12.18 -3.53 -3.54
N ALA A 69 -11.26 -3.18 -2.65
CA ALA A 69 -9.84 -3.43 -2.89
C ALA A 69 -9.57 -4.93 -3.03
N LEU A 70 -10.19 -5.73 -2.18
CA LEU A 70 -10.02 -7.19 -2.22
C LEU A 70 -10.52 -7.77 -3.53
N SER A 71 -11.69 -7.32 -3.99
CA SER A 71 -12.27 -7.80 -5.26
C SER A 71 -11.35 -7.46 -6.43
N LEU A 72 -10.85 -6.24 -6.48
CA LEU A 72 -9.94 -5.83 -7.55
C LEU A 72 -8.63 -6.59 -7.49
N ALA A 73 -8.07 -6.79 -6.30
CA ALA A 73 -6.82 -7.53 -6.14
C ALA A 73 -6.97 -8.99 -6.56
N ALA A 74 -8.16 -9.56 -6.37
CA ALA A 74 -8.45 -10.94 -6.76
C ALA A 74 -8.80 -11.07 -8.25
N GLY A 75 -8.82 -9.94 -9.00
CA GLY A 75 -9.16 -9.96 -10.42
C GLY A 75 -10.65 -10.00 -10.70
N LYS A 76 -11.46 -9.72 -9.70
CA LYS A 76 -12.92 -9.70 -9.84
C LYS A 76 -13.40 -8.27 -10.08
N LYS A 77 -14.51 -8.17 -10.80
CA LYS A 77 -15.13 -6.86 -10.96
C LYS A 77 -15.78 -6.44 -9.65
N ALA A 78 -15.55 -5.19 -9.27
CA ALA A 78 -16.11 -4.64 -8.04
C ALA A 78 -17.61 -4.42 -8.15
#